data_93a323aef27479448d2ebf68740e0cd3
#
_entry.id   93a323aef27479448d2ebf68740e0cd3
#
_cell.length_a   1.000
_cell.length_b   1.000
_cell.length_c   1.000
_cell.angle_alpha   90.00
_cell.angle_beta   90.00
_cell.angle_gamma   90.00
#
_symmetry.space_group_name_H-M   'P 1'
#
loop_
_entity.id
_entity.type
_entity.pdbx_description
1 polymer ?
#
loop_
_entity_poly.entity_id
_entity_poly.type
_entity_poly.pdbx_seq_one_letter_code
_entity_poly.pdbx_strand_id
1 'polypeptide(L)'
;MTEYKEVKISRILNPTSIDLGEYVINPFMGCEYSCLYCYVRSNKVISKRPGEWGSYVDVRINAPELLEKEIISKKPKCVLLGSTTDCFQPAERKYEITKKILEILNKHGVYYHILTRSPAVVEYIGLLKQGFCKKIYFTINNVQAEVKSKLEPKSPGFELRFKAVNKLLDEKIGVVPYFSPILPWLSDFKDIFSMFPESNSVEFEGLNMSLININDIISGIISVRPDLQDNYGKMLKDKAFYEAFWQGIKKDIIREAIKAKKNYNVYIHNFRGYFSNKYAG
;
A
#
# COMPACT_ATOMS: atom_id res chain seq x y z
N MET A 1 -19.04 6.76 -11.76
CA MET A 1 -18.71 5.32 -11.92
C MET A 1 -17.27 5.21 -12.40
N THR A 2 -16.55 4.14 -12.03
CA THR A 2 -15.22 3.89 -12.56
C THR A 2 -15.33 3.22 -13.93
N GLU A 3 -14.60 3.74 -14.90
CA GLU A 3 -14.51 3.16 -16.25
C GLU A 3 -13.52 2.00 -16.24
N TYR A 4 -13.91 0.84 -16.77
CA TYR A 4 -13.02 -0.29 -17.01
C TYR A 4 -12.70 -0.42 -18.48
N LYS A 5 -11.41 -0.42 -18.80
CA LYS A 5 -10.93 -0.61 -20.17
C LYS A 5 -10.05 -1.87 -20.23
N GLU A 6 -10.41 -2.82 -21.06
CA GLU A 6 -9.58 -3.99 -21.34
C GLU A 6 -8.40 -3.58 -22.23
N VAL A 7 -7.20 -3.91 -21.81
CA VAL A 7 -5.97 -3.59 -22.54
C VAL A 7 -5.07 -4.81 -22.65
N LYS A 8 -4.35 -4.92 -23.75
CA LYS A 8 -3.26 -5.89 -23.91
C LYS A 8 -1.92 -5.21 -23.70
N ILE A 9 -1.04 -5.89 -22.99
CA ILE A 9 0.32 -5.43 -22.67
C ILE A 9 1.34 -6.35 -23.31
N SER A 10 2.59 -5.90 -23.40
CA SER A 10 3.70 -6.70 -23.96
C SER A 10 4.55 -7.38 -22.90
N ARG A 11 4.42 -7.00 -21.62
CA ARG A 11 5.21 -7.51 -20.50
C ARG A 11 4.46 -7.37 -19.19
N ILE A 12 4.53 -8.38 -18.33
CA ILE A 12 3.93 -8.34 -16.98
C ILE A 12 4.98 -8.30 -15.85
N LEU A 13 6.10 -9.03 -15.99
CA LEU A 13 7.21 -8.99 -15.05
C LEU A 13 8.08 -7.75 -15.31
N ASN A 14 7.90 -6.71 -14.53
CA ASN A 14 8.68 -5.48 -14.62
C ASN A 14 9.76 -5.46 -13.53
N PRO A 15 11.05 -5.26 -13.87
CA PRO A 15 12.10 -5.16 -12.86
C PRO A 15 11.81 -4.09 -11.82
N THR A 16 12.23 -4.31 -10.58
CA THR A 16 12.01 -3.37 -9.48
C THR A 16 13.24 -3.24 -8.59
N SER A 17 13.39 -2.08 -7.97
CA SER A 17 14.34 -1.84 -6.88
C SER A 17 13.71 -1.97 -5.50
N ILE A 18 12.43 -2.40 -5.40
CA ILE A 18 11.78 -2.65 -4.12
C ILE A 18 12.28 -4.00 -3.59
N ASP A 19 12.84 -4.03 -2.38
CA ASP A 19 13.48 -5.20 -1.76
C ASP A 19 12.52 -6.38 -1.46
N LEU A 20 11.31 -6.36 -2.00
CA LEU A 20 10.29 -7.39 -1.83
C LEU A 20 10.17 -8.36 -3.01
N GLY A 21 11.02 -8.21 -4.02
CA GLY A 21 11.01 -9.10 -5.18
C GLY A 21 11.90 -8.61 -6.31
N GLU A 22 12.24 -9.48 -7.23
CA GLU A 22 13.04 -9.16 -8.43
C GLU A 22 12.22 -8.41 -9.47
N TYR A 23 10.91 -8.67 -9.49
CA TYR A 23 9.95 -8.07 -10.41
C TYR A 23 8.68 -7.66 -9.68
N VAL A 24 8.00 -6.65 -10.23
CA VAL A 24 6.64 -6.32 -9.83
C VAL A 24 5.63 -6.81 -10.86
N ILE A 25 4.48 -7.23 -10.34
CA ILE A 25 3.29 -7.59 -11.10
C ILE A 25 2.17 -6.64 -10.71
N ASN A 26 1.63 -5.92 -11.68
CA ASN A 26 0.45 -5.07 -11.49
C ASN A 26 -0.61 -5.50 -12.53
N PRO A 27 -1.68 -6.19 -12.11
CA PRO A 27 -2.71 -6.70 -13.03
C PRO A 27 -3.56 -5.60 -13.66
N PHE A 28 -3.51 -4.42 -13.06
CA PHE A 28 -4.26 -3.24 -13.47
C PHE A 28 -3.36 -2.01 -13.61
N MET A 29 -3.81 -0.99 -14.33
CA MET A 29 -3.31 0.36 -14.27
C MET A 29 -4.47 1.29 -13.88
N GLY A 30 -4.28 2.10 -12.83
CA GLY A 30 -5.35 2.78 -12.12
C GLY A 30 -5.78 2.00 -10.89
N CYS A 31 -6.49 2.68 -9.98
CA CYS A 31 -6.96 2.09 -8.73
C CYS A 31 -8.23 2.77 -8.27
N GLU A 32 -9.30 1.99 -8.10
CA GLU A 32 -10.62 2.50 -7.72
C GLU A 32 -10.66 3.14 -6.34
N TYR A 33 -9.75 2.79 -5.45
CA TYR A 33 -9.70 3.36 -4.10
C TYR A 33 -9.42 4.85 -4.07
N SER A 34 -8.85 5.40 -5.15
CA SER A 34 -8.74 6.85 -5.37
C SER A 34 -8.06 7.63 -4.24
N CYS A 35 -7.11 7.01 -3.54
CA CYS A 35 -6.42 7.68 -2.43
C CYS A 35 -5.72 8.95 -2.91
N LEU A 36 -5.98 10.08 -2.23
CA LEU A 36 -5.45 11.37 -2.61
C LEU A 36 -3.92 11.42 -2.48
N TYR A 37 -3.38 10.77 -1.46
CA TYR A 37 -1.93 10.70 -1.19
C TYR A 37 -1.21 9.59 -1.96
N CYS A 38 -1.86 8.91 -2.91
CA CYS A 38 -1.22 7.81 -3.64
C CYS A 38 -0.04 8.33 -4.47
N TYR A 39 1.17 7.85 -4.17
CA TYR A 39 2.40 8.26 -4.86
C TYR A 39 2.39 7.92 -6.36
N VAL A 40 1.58 6.96 -6.75
CA VAL A 40 1.43 6.51 -8.14
C VAL A 40 0.90 7.64 -9.03
N ARG A 41 0.18 8.61 -8.48
CA ARG A 41 -0.27 9.82 -9.21
C ARG A 41 0.90 10.64 -9.77
N SER A 42 2.08 10.55 -9.15
CA SER A 42 3.32 11.20 -9.61
C SER A 42 4.05 10.39 -10.69
N ASN A 43 3.59 9.18 -11.03
CA ASN A 43 4.20 8.36 -12.06
C ASN A 43 3.93 8.94 -13.45
N LYS A 44 4.99 9.17 -14.25
CA LYS A 44 4.91 9.79 -15.57
C LYS A 44 3.99 9.07 -16.57
N VAL A 45 3.84 7.75 -16.45
CA VAL A 45 2.94 6.97 -17.29
C VAL A 45 1.49 7.20 -16.88
N ILE A 46 1.24 7.16 -15.58
CA ILE A 46 -0.09 7.36 -15.00
C ILE A 46 -0.56 8.80 -15.21
N SER A 47 0.31 9.79 -15.00
CA SER A 47 -0.05 11.22 -15.13
C SER A 47 -0.38 11.62 -16.59
N LYS A 48 0.05 10.84 -17.57
CA LYS A 48 -0.30 11.05 -18.99
C LYS A 48 -1.61 10.36 -19.40
N ARG A 49 -2.15 9.46 -18.57
CA ARG A 49 -3.42 8.79 -18.83
C ARG A 49 -4.57 9.81 -18.65
N PRO A 50 -5.42 10.03 -19.66
CA PRO A 50 -6.61 10.86 -19.49
C PRO A 50 -7.54 10.32 -18.40
N GLY A 51 -8.18 11.23 -17.67
CA GLY A 51 -9.11 10.91 -16.57
C GLY A 51 -8.51 11.13 -15.19
N GLU A 52 -9.38 11.38 -14.24
CA GLU A 52 -8.99 11.56 -12.83
C GLU A 52 -8.58 10.24 -12.19
N TRP A 53 -7.62 10.29 -11.25
CA TRP A 53 -7.22 9.12 -10.47
C TRP A 53 -8.42 8.54 -9.71
N GLY A 54 -8.68 7.24 -9.94
CA GLY A 54 -9.84 6.53 -9.36
C GLY A 54 -11.10 6.57 -10.22
N SER A 55 -11.08 7.24 -11.37
CA SER A 55 -12.19 7.23 -12.33
C SER A 55 -12.03 6.17 -13.42
N TYR A 56 -10.85 5.55 -13.54
CA TYR A 56 -10.55 4.53 -14.55
C TYR A 56 -9.71 3.38 -13.97
N VAL A 57 -9.84 2.21 -14.60
CA VAL A 57 -8.97 1.04 -14.43
C VAL A 57 -8.75 0.39 -15.79
N ASP A 58 -7.51 0.39 -16.27
CA ASP A 58 -7.13 -0.40 -17.43
C ASP A 58 -6.80 -1.82 -16.97
N VAL A 59 -7.60 -2.78 -17.41
CA VAL A 59 -7.51 -4.20 -17.05
C VAL A 59 -6.60 -4.92 -18.02
N ARG A 60 -5.50 -5.47 -17.55
CA ARG A 60 -4.48 -6.15 -18.38
C ARG A 60 -4.91 -7.59 -18.66
N ILE A 61 -5.86 -7.75 -19.60
CA ILE A 61 -6.55 -9.03 -19.83
C ILE A 61 -5.64 -10.20 -20.24
N ASN A 62 -4.51 -9.91 -20.87
CA ASN A 62 -3.52 -10.92 -21.27
C ASN A 62 -2.38 -11.13 -20.25
N ALA A 63 -2.49 -10.54 -19.04
CA ALA A 63 -1.45 -10.64 -18.02
C ALA A 63 -1.18 -12.10 -17.59
N PRO A 64 -2.19 -12.98 -17.39
CA PRO A 64 -1.95 -14.38 -17.05
C PRO A 64 -1.16 -15.12 -18.13
N GLU A 65 -1.52 -14.99 -19.39
CA GLU A 65 -0.85 -15.63 -20.52
C GLU A 65 0.62 -15.17 -20.68
N LEU A 66 0.86 -13.87 -20.46
CA LEU A 66 2.23 -13.34 -20.49
C LEU A 66 3.04 -13.84 -19.31
N LEU A 67 2.43 -13.96 -18.12
CA LEU A 67 3.11 -14.45 -16.93
C LEU A 67 3.60 -15.89 -17.12
N GLU A 68 2.79 -16.79 -17.67
CA GLU A 68 3.20 -18.17 -17.99
C GLU A 68 4.47 -18.18 -18.87
N LYS A 69 4.52 -17.34 -19.91
CA LYS A 69 5.67 -17.26 -20.82
C LYS A 69 6.90 -16.62 -20.15
N GLU A 70 6.69 -15.55 -19.40
CA GLU A 70 7.79 -14.79 -18.79
C GLU A 70 8.42 -15.50 -17.60
N ILE A 71 7.67 -16.30 -16.84
CA ILE A 71 8.21 -17.16 -15.77
C ILE A 71 9.22 -18.16 -16.34
N ILE A 72 8.90 -18.82 -17.46
CA ILE A 72 9.77 -19.81 -18.10
C ILE A 72 11.08 -19.16 -18.55
N SER A 73 11.01 -17.96 -19.14
CA SER A 73 12.17 -17.27 -19.70
C SER A 73 13.01 -16.54 -18.65
N LYS A 74 12.37 -15.90 -17.65
CA LYS A 74 13.04 -15.05 -16.65
C LYS A 74 13.38 -15.78 -15.35
N LYS A 75 12.66 -16.88 -15.04
CA LYS A 75 12.84 -17.72 -13.85
C LYS A 75 12.90 -16.91 -12.54
N PRO A 76 11.92 -16.03 -12.26
CA PRO A 76 11.94 -15.22 -11.04
C PRO A 76 11.84 -16.11 -9.81
N LYS A 77 12.61 -15.81 -8.76
CA LYS A 77 12.50 -16.50 -7.46
C LYS A 77 11.39 -15.91 -6.61
N CYS A 78 11.24 -14.58 -6.66
CA CYS A 78 10.25 -13.87 -5.89
C CYS A 78 9.73 -12.64 -6.65
N VAL A 79 8.43 -12.39 -6.56
CA VAL A 79 7.79 -11.23 -7.19
C VAL A 79 6.97 -10.45 -6.17
N LEU A 80 6.73 -9.16 -6.45
CA LEU A 80 5.87 -8.29 -5.67
C LEU A 80 4.59 -7.98 -6.46
N LEU A 81 3.43 -8.21 -5.86
CA LEU A 81 2.13 -7.84 -6.43
C LEU A 81 1.64 -6.52 -5.83
N GLY A 82 1.11 -5.63 -6.68
CA GLY A 82 0.36 -4.47 -6.22
C GLY A 82 1.17 -3.23 -5.87
N SER A 83 2.33 -3.02 -6.50
CA SER A 83 3.14 -1.82 -6.23
C SER A 83 2.52 -0.53 -6.75
N THR A 84 1.79 -0.54 -7.87
CA THR A 84 1.19 0.67 -8.48
C THR A 84 -0.33 0.62 -8.59
N THR A 85 -0.95 -0.40 -8.07
CA THR A 85 -2.40 -0.60 -8.01
C THR A 85 -2.72 -1.51 -6.85
N ASP A 86 -3.97 -1.57 -6.40
CA ASP A 86 -4.40 -2.65 -5.51
C ASP A 86 -4.88 -3.82 -6.35
N CYS A 87 -4.25 -4.99 -6.19
CA CYS A 87 -4.59 -6.19 -6.95
C CYS A 87 -5.98 -6.74 -6.63
N PHE A 88 -6.51 -6.42 -5.44
CA PHE A 88 -7.84 -6.87 -4.97
C PHE A 88 -8.85 -5.71 -4.94
N GLN A 89 -8.66 -4.68 -5.77
CA GLN A 89 -9.65 -3.63 -5.96
C GLN A 89 -10.94 -4.21 -6.58
N PRO A 90 -12.10 -3.48 -6.56
CA PRO A 90 -13.38 -4.02 -7.04
C PRO A 90 -13.35 -4.62 -8.45
N ALA A 91 -12.49 -4.12 -9.36
CA ALA A 91 -12.30 -4.68 -10.70
C ALA A 91 -11.93 -6.18 -10.68
N GLU A 92 -11.19 -6.63 -9.66
CA GLU A 92 -10.75 -8.02 -9.55
C GLU A 92 -11.92 -9.00 -9.45
N ARG A 93 -12.99 -8.63 -8.73
CA ARG A 93 -14.20 -9.48 -8.64
C ARG A 93 -14.85 -9.78 -9.98
N LYS A 94 -14.69 -8.85 -10.94
CA LYS A 94 -15.26 -9.02 -12.29
C LYS A 94 -14.32 -9.77 -13.23
N TYR A 95 -13.02 -9.49 -13.13
CA TYR A 95 -12.06 -9.92 -14.15
C TYR A 95 -11.20 -11.13 -13.73
N GLU A 96 -11.07 -11.39 -12.43
CA GLU A 96 -10.29 -12.49 -11.84
C GLU A 96 -8.85 -12.58 -12.37
N ILE A 97 -8.22 -11.44 -12.69
CA ILE A 97 -6.86 -11.41 -13.23
C ILE A 97 -5.84 -11.76 -12.14
N THR A 98 -5.99 -11.22 -10.94
CA THR A 98 -5.11 -11.52 -9.80
C THR A 98 -5.23 -12.98 -9.38
N LYS A 99 -6.43 -13.54 -9.37
CA LYS A 99 -6.67 -14.96 -9.10
C LYS A 99 -5.84 -15.85 -10.02
N LYS A 100 -5.96 -15.65 -11.34
CA LYS A 100 -5.21 -16.37 -12.34
C LYS A 100 -3.69 -16.20 -12.19
N ILE A 101 -3.23 -15.00 -11.84
CA ILE A 101 -1.82 -14.72 -11.54
C ILE A 101 -1.35 -15.52 -10.34
N LEU A 102 -2.12 -15.57 -9.23
CA LEU A 102 -1.78 -16.36 -8.05
C LEU A 102 -1.73 -17.87 -8.34
N GLU A 103 -2.69 -18.39 -9.12
CA GLU A 103 -2.72 -19.77 -9.57
C GLU A 103 -1.45 -20.13 -10.38
N ILE A 104 -1.02 -19.24 -11.27
CA ILE A 104 0.20 -19.44 -12.09
C ILE A 104 1.46 -19.39 -11.23
N LEU A 105 1.58 -18.42 -10.32
CA LEU A 105 2.73 -18.32 -9.42
C LEU A 105 2.85 -19.56 -8.54
N ASN A 106 1.75 -20.06 -7.98
CA ASN A 106 1.72 -21.28 -7.17
C ASN A 106 2.09 -22.51 -8.01
N LYS A 107 1.53 -22.65 -9.21
CA LYS A 107 1.83 -23.75 -10.16
C LYS A 107 3.32 -23.84 -10.49
N HIS A 108 3.98 -22.70 -10.65
CA HIS A 108 5.40 -22.62 -11.00
C HIS A 108 6.35 -22.52 -9.79
N GLY A 109 5.83 -22.54 -8.56
CA GLY A 109 6.64 -22.47 -7.35
C GLY A 109 7.34 -21.13 -7.15
N VAL A 110 6.80 -20.04 -7.68
CA VAL A 110 7.36 -18.69 -7.55
C VAL A 110 6.85 -18.06 -6.28
N TYR A 111 7.76 -17.63 -5.40
CA TYR A 111 7.39 -16.90 -4.20
C TYR A 111 6.88 -15.50 -4.52
N TYR A 112 5.99 -15.01 -3.68
CA TYR A 112 5.47 -13.64 -3.85
C TYR A 112 5.16 -12.94 -2.54
N HIS A 113 5.28 -11.61 -2.61
CA HIS A 113 4.76 -10.67 -1.64
C HIS A 113 3.56 -9.92 -2.23
N ILE A 114 2.66 -9.46 -1.38
CA ILE A 114 1.48 -8.70 -1.78
C ILE A 114 1.46 -7.38 -1.03
N LEU A 115 1.18 -6.28 -1.75
CA LEU A 115 0.79 -4.99 -1.18
C LEU A 115 -0.69 -4.78 -1.41
N THR A 116 -1.49 -4.60 -0.37
CA THR A 116 -2.93 -4.36 -0.50
C THR A 116 -3.50 -3.61 0.70
N ARG A 117 -4.62 -2.96 0.51
CA ARG A 117 -5.53 -2.45 1.55
C ARG A 117 -6.92 -3.06 1.46
N SER A 118 -7.10 -3.99 0.53
CA SER A 118 -8.39 -4.57 0.23
C SER A 118 -8.72 -5.74 1.15
N PRO A 119 -9.82 -5.69 1.91
CA PRO A 119 -10.31 -6.86 2.62
C PRO A 119 -10.67 -8.04 1.71
N ALA A 120 -10.89 -7.80 0.41
CA ALA A 120 -11.21 -8.87 -0.54
C ALA A 120 -10.09 -9.92 -0.70
N VAL A 121 -8.86 -9.61 -0.27
CA VAL A 121 -7.76 -10.60 -0.26
C VAL A 121 -8.10 -11.85 0.56
N VAL A 122 -9.00 -11.79 1.53
CA VAL A 122 -9.43 -12.97 2.31
C VAL A 122 -10.20 -14.00 1.48
N GLU A 123 -10.78 -13.58 0.36
CA GLU A 123 -11.47 -14.48 -0.59
C GLU A 123 -10.49 -15.46 -1.26
N TYR A 124 -9.18 -15.16 -1.18
CA TYR A 124 -8.08 -15.92 -1.83
C TYR A 124 -7.28 -16.77 -0.83
N ILE A 125 -7.73 -16.95 0.41
CA ILE A 125 -7.01 -17.71 1.47
C ILE A 125 -6.59 -19.10 0.97
N GLY A 126 -7.44 -19.80 0.19
CA GLY A 126 -7.11 -21.11 -0.37
C GLY A 126 -5.87 -21.11 -1.27
N LEU A 127 -5.68 -20.06 -2.08
CA LEU A 127 -4.48 -19.88 -2.90
C LEU A 127 -3.27 -19.44 -2.07
N LEU A 128 -3.47 -18.54 -1.13
CA LEU A 128 -2.41 -18.01 -0.26
C LEU A 128 -1.78 -19.08 0.63
N LYS A 129 -2.55 -20.08 1.04
CA LYS A 129 -2.09 -21.21 1.88
C LYS A 129 -1.30 -22.28 1.12
N GLN A 130 -1.13 -22.19 -0.19
CA GLN A 130 -0.32 -23.14 -0.97
C GLN A 130 1.20 -23.01 -0.72
N GLY A 131 1.64 -22.08 0.12
CA GLY A 131 3.01 -21.99 0.63
C GLY A 131 3.94 -21.07 -0.15
N PHE A 132 3.49 -20.41 -1.21
CA PHE A 132 4.31 -19.50 -2.01
C PHE A 132 4.09 -18.01 -1.64
N CYS A 133 3.00 -17.67 -0.96
CA CYS A 133 2.80 -16.35 -0.37
C CYS A 133 3.72 -16.16 0.83
N LYS A 134 4.75 -15.31 0.70
CA LYS A 134 5.68 -15.05 1.80
C LYS A 134 5.10 -14.10 2.84
N LYS A 135 4.62 -12.94 2.39
CA LYS A 135 4.01 -11.92 3.27
C LYS A 135 3.00 -11.08 2.52
N ILE A 136 1.98 -10.66 3.22
CA ILE A 136 1.03 -9.65 2.79
C ILE A 136 1.31 -8.39 3.62
N TYR A 137 1.78 -7.33 2.99
CA TYR A 137 1.89 -5.99 3.57
C TYR A 137 0.53 -5.34 3.45
N PHE A 138 -0.24 -5.39 4.53
CA PHE A 138 -1.61 -4.94 4.53
C PHE A 138 -1.71 -3.51 5.03
N THR A 139 -2.00 -2.57 4.13
CA THR A 139 -2.10 -1.16 4.47
C THR A 139 -3.25 -0.88 5.43
N ILE A 140 -2.90 -0.36 6.59
CA ILE A 140 -3.83 0.09 7.64
C ILE A 140 -3.60 1.57 7.88
N ASN A 141 -4.69 2.31 8.04
CA ASN A 141 -4.64 3.69 8.48
C ASN A 141 -5.83 3.95 9.40
N ASN A 142 -5.55 4.39 10.62
CA ASN A 142 -6.56 4.71 11.62
C ASN A 142 -6.64 6.24 11.76
N VAL A 143 -7.64 6.81 11.14
CA VAL A 143 -7.92 8.24 11.14
C VAL A 143 -9.42 8.48 11.27
N GLN A 144 -9.79 9.67 11.72
CA GLN A 144 -11.19 10.08 11.82
C GLN A 144 -11.93 9.96 10.48
N ALA A 145 -13.22 9.64 10.53
CA ALA A 145 -14.05 9.36 9.34
C ALA A 145 -14.05 10.52 8.34
N GLU A 146 -14.06 11.75 8.83
CA GLU A 146 -14.06 12.97 8.01
C GLU A 146 -12.76 13.10 7.22
N VAL A 147 -11.61 12.84 7.86
CA VAL A 147 -10.29 12.83 7.21
C VAL A 147 -10.24 11.71 6.18
N LYS A 148 -10.68 10.51 6.56
CA LYS A 148 -10.74 9.34 5.64
C LYS A 148 -11.59 9.65 4.41
N SER A 149 -12.74 10.29 4.57
CA SER A 149 -13.64 10.63 3.46
C SER A 149 -12.98 11.54 2.42
N LYS A 150 -12.06 12.42 2.83
CA LYS A 150 -11.31 13.31 1.95
C LYS A 150 -10.11 12.63 1.30
N LEU A 151 -9.35 11.86 2.08
CA LEU A 151 -8.06 11.31 1.63
C LEU A 151 -8.17 9.91 1.03
N GLU A 152 -9.15 9.13 1.45
CA GLU A 152 -9.40 7.75 1.00
C GLU A 152 -10.89 7.52 0.64
N PRO A 153 -11.47 8.28 -0.28
CA PRO A 153 -12.93 8.36 -0.46
C PRO A 153 -13.59 7.01 -0.78
N LYS A 154 -12.93 6.17 -1.57
CA LYS A 154 -13.47 4.87 -2.01
C LYS A 154 -12.77 3.67 -1.37
N SER A 155 -11.84 3.90 -0.47
CA SER A 155 -11.07 2.85 0.20
C SER A 155 -11.87 2.24 1.35
N PRO A 156 -11.71 0.95 1.66
CA PRO A 156 -12.33 0.32 2.82
C PRO A 156 -11.96 1.04 4.12
N GLY A 157 -12.86 1.07 5.08
CA GLY A 157 -12.61 1.66 6.40
C GLY A 157 -11.68 0.79 7.27
N PHE A 158 -11.21 1.37 8.38
CA PHE A 158 -10.29 0.71 9.31
C PHE A 158 -10.84 -0.64 9.80
N GLU A 159 -12.08 -0.70 10.27
CA GLU A 159 -12.71 -1.91 10.80
C GLU A 159 -12.70 -3.09 9.82
N LEU A 160 -12.97 -2.83 8.54
CA LEU A 160 -12.94 -3.88 7.52
C LEU A 160 -11.51 -4.39 7.26
N ARG A 161 -10.54 -3.48 7.27
CA ARG A 161 -9.13 -3.82 7.12
C ARG A 161 -8.62 -4.59 8.34
N PHE A 162 -8.97 -4.15 9.53
CA PHE A 162 -8.65 -4.80 10.79
C PHE A 162 -9.15 -6.25 10.83
N LYS A 163 -10.44 -6.46 10.50
CA LYS A 163 -11.03 -7.80 10.43
C LYS A 163 -10.33 -8.69 9.40
N ALA A 164 -9.97 -8.13 8.24
CA ALA A 164 -9.26 -8.89 7.21
C ALA A 164 -7.86 -9.33 7.65
N VAL A 165 -7.09 -8.44 8.29
CA VAL A 165 -5.77 -8.77 8.82
C VAL A 165 -5.86 -9.89 9.86
N ASN A 166 -6.76 -9.75 10.84
CA ASN A 166 -6.93 -10.80 11.86
C ASN A 166 -7.36 -12.13 11.24
N LYS A 167 -8.30 -12.12 10.28
CA LYS A 167 -8.70 -13.33 9.57
C LYS A 167 -7.53 -14.02 8.86
N LEU A 168 -6.66 -13.27 8.21
CA LEU A 168 -5.46 -13.83 7.56
C LEU A 168 -4.46 -14.38 8.58
N LEU A 169 -4.27 -13.69 9.71
CA LEU A 169 -3.40 -14.15 10.82
C LEU A 169 -3.93 -15.43 11.44
N ASP A 170 -5.25 -15.55 11.71
CA ASP A 170 -5.90 -16.76 12.22
C ASP A 170 -5.67 -17.96 11.28
N GLU A 171 -5.65 -17.72 9.97
CA GLU A 171 -5.36 -18.73 8.95
C GLU A 171 -3.86 -19.02 8.78
N LYS A 172 -3.00 -18.44 9.67
CA LYS A 172 -1.53 -18.59 9.66
C LYS A 172 -0.85 -18.09 8.38
N ILE A 173 -1.47 -17.15 7.70
CA ILE A 173 -0.86 -16.44 6.57
C ILE A 173 0.02 -15.31 7.12
N GLY A 174 1.23 -15.18 6.61
CA GLY A 174 2.17 -14.14 7.01
C GLY A 174 1.66 -12.75 6.62
N VAL A 175 1.20 -11.97 7.60
CA VAL A 175 0.75 -10.58 7.40
C VAL A 175 1.63 -9.63 8.18
N VAL A 176 1.99 -8.54 7.51
CA VAL A 176 2.62 -7.37 8.12
C VAL A 176 1.62 -6.21 8.06
N PRO A 177 1.01 -5.83 9.19
CA PRO A 177 0.24 -4.58 9.23
C PRO A 177 1.15 -3.41 8.83
N TYR A 178 0.78 -2.71 7.76
CA TYR A 178 1.57 -1.61 7.20
C TYR A 178 0.82 -0.29 7.41
N PHE A 179 1.24 0.46 8.42
CA PHE A 179 0.63 1.73 8.77
C PHE A 179 1.13 2.84 7.84
N SER A 180 0.45 3.01 6.73
CA SER A 180 0.90 3.88 5.63
C SER A 180 -0.26 4.62 4.94
N PRO A 181 -0.14 5.97 4.79
CA PRO A 181 0.87 6.79 5.45
C PRO A 181 0.45 7.19 6.89
N ILE A 182 1.43 7.44 7.75
CA ILE A 182 1.18 8.23 8.96
C ILE A 182 0.87 9.65 8.52
N LEU A 183 -0.34 10.10 8.80
CA LEU A 183 -0.76 11.48 8.58
C LEU A 183 -0.43 12.31 9.82
N PRO A 184 0.43 13.33 9.73
CA PRO A 184 0.82 14.16 10.86
C PRO A 184 -0.39 14.67 11.65
N TRP A 185 -0.39 14.49 12.97
CA TRP A 185 -1.44 14.86 13.97
C TRP A 185 -2.80 14.18 13.79
N LEU A 186 -2.96 13.28 12.80
CA LEU A 186 -4.25 12.68 12.46
C LEU A 186 -4.26 11.17 12.66
N SER A 187 -3.13 10.51 12.43
CA SER A 187 -3.04 9.06 12.56
C SER A 187 -2.89 8.64 14.03
N ASP A 188 -3.74 7.73 14.49
CA ASP A 188 -3.62 7.09 15.79
C ASP A 188 -3.06 5.67 15.62
N PHE A 189 -1.87 5.45 16.16
CA PHE A 189 -1.15 4.17 16.09
C PHE A 189 -0.71 3.64 17.47
N LYS A 190 -1.19 4.23 18.57
CA LYS A 190 -0.73 3.89 19.93
C LYS A 190 -0.90 2.42 20.26
N ASP A 191 -2.05 1.85 19.89
CA ASP A 191 -2.39 0.47 20.20
C ASP A 191 -2.14 -0.51 19.05
N ILE A 192 -1.47 -0.06 17.99
CA ILE A 192 -1.33 -0.85 16.75
C ILE A 192 -0.68 -2.21 16.98
N PHE A 193 0.31 -2.30 17.89
CA PHE A 193 0.98 -3.56 18.18
C PHE A 193 0.10 -4.54 18.96
N SER A 194 -0.77 -4.04 19.84
CA SER A 194 -1.72 -4.87 20.60
C SER A 194 -2.93 -5.28 19.77
N MET A 195 -3.28 -4.50 18.77
CA MET A 195 -4.36 -4.82 17.83
C MET A 195 -4.06 -6.06 16.97
N PHE A 196 -2.78 -6.36 16.73
CA PHE A 196 -2.33 -7.49 15.91
C PHE A 196 -1.35 -8.38 16.67
N PRO A 197 -1.82 -9.08 17.73
CA PRO A 197 -0.94 -9.85 18.62
C PRO A 197 -0.23 -11.00 17.89
N GLU A 198 -0.86 -11.60 16.88
CA GLU A 198 -0.29 -12.70 16.11
C GLU A 198 0.70 -12.24 15.02
N SER A 199 0.78 -10.94 14.72
CA SER A 199 1.79 -10.43 13.79
C SER A 199 3.14 -10.26 14.49
N ASN A 200 4.22 -10.73 13.87
CA ASN A 200 5.57 -10.61 14.41
C ASN A 200 6.17 -9.21 14.21
N SER A 201 5.63 -8.42 13.30
CA SER A 201 6.14 -7.09 12.97
C SER A 201 5.03 -6.15 12.50
N VAL A 202 5.25 -4.86 12.69
CA VAL A 202 4.42 -3.78 12.12
C VAL A 202 5.34 -2.84 11.37
N GLU A 203 4.93 -2.38 10.19
CA GLU A 203 5.68 -1.41 9.42
C GLU A 203 4.95 -0.07 9.34
N PHE A 204 5.72 1.00 9.28
CA PHE A 204 5.22 2.38 9.31
C PHE A 204 5.87 3.20 8.20
N GLU A 205 5.08 4.03 7.55
CA GLU A 205 5.58 4.99 6.57
C GLU A 205 4.98 6.36 6.81
N GLY A 206 5.83 7.37 6.91
CA GLY A 206 5.40 8.75 7.01
C GLY A 206 4.83 9.29 5.69
N LEU A 207 3.88 10.22 5.77
CA LEU A 207 3.38 10.91 4.59
C LEU A 207 4.55 11.57 3.84
N ASN A 208 4.67 11.28 2.55
CA ASN A 208 5.65 11.94 1.70
C ASN A 208 5.20 13.37 1.38
N MET A 209 5.86 14.35 2.02
CA MET A 209 5.57 15.77 1.83
C MET A 209 6.09 16.34 0.50
N SER A 210 6.74 15.51 -0.33
CA SER A 210 7.26 15.89 -1.66
C SER A 210 6.38 15.39 -2.81
N LEU A 211 5.19 14.87 -2.52
CA LEU A 211 4.24 14.47 -3.56
C LEU A 211 3.82 15.66 -4.42
N ILE A 212 3.65 15.42 -5.73
CA ILE A 212 3.27 16.47 -6.69
C ILE A 212 1.96 17.17 -6.31
N ASN A 213 1.06 16.46 -5.66
CA ASN A 213 -0.24 16.95 -5.22
C ASN A 213 -0.32 17.19 -3.71
N ILE A 214 0.80 17.47 -3.05
CA ILE A 214 0.82 17.66 -1.60
C ILE A 214 -0.09 18.81 -1.13
N ASN A 215 -0.22 19.85 -1.94
CA ASN A 215 -1.12 20.97 -1.62
C ASN A 215 -2.60 20.53 -1.62
N ASP A 216 -3.01 19.64 -2.53
CA ASP A 216 -4.38 19.09 -2.56
C ASP A 216 -4.64 18.24 -1.32
N ILE A 217 -3.63 17.43 -0.91
CA ILE A 217 -3.70 16.60 0.30
C ILE A 217 -3.90 17.49 1.52
N ILE A 218 -3.07 18.52 1.67
CA ILE A 218 -3.15 19.46 2.79
C ILE A 218 -4.46 20.23 2.76
N SER A 219 -4.91 20.70 1.60
CA SER A 219 -6.20 21.37 1.46
C SER A 219 -7.36 20.47 1.87
N GLY A 220 -7.31 19.18 1.48
CA GLY A 220 -8.27 18.18 1.92
C GLY A 220 -8.29 18.01 3.44
N ILE A 221 -7.12 17.98 4.09
CA ILE A 221 -7.00 17.90 5.55
C ILE A 221 -7.54 19.18 6.22
N ILE A 222 -7.11 20.35 5.77
CA ILE A 222 -7.50 21.64 6.37
C ILE A 222 -9.01 21.89 6.22
N SER A 223 -9.65 21.37 5.18
CA SER A 223 -11.10 21.47 5.01
C SER A 223 -11.90 20.83 6.15
N VAL A 224 -11.32 19.87 6.88
CA VAL A 224 -11.94 19.19 8.04
C VAL A 224 -11.22 19.42 9.35
N ARG A 225 -9.95 19.89 9.30
CA ARG A 225 -9.10 20.21 10.44
C ARG A 225 -8.36 21.53 10.22
N PRO A 226 -9.10 22.67 10.20
CA PRO A 226 -8.51 23.99 9.96
C PRO A 226 -7.47 24.41 11.01
N ASP A 227 -7.55 23.86 12.22
CA ASP A 227 -6.58 24.05 13.31
C ASP A 227 -5.16 23.58 12.96
N LEU A 228 -4.98 22.74 11.94
CA LEU A 228 -3.69 22.21 11.51
C LEU A 228 -3.00 23.03 10.40
N GLN A 229 -3.62 24.11 9.93
CA GLN A 229 -3.09 24.91 8.81
C GLN A 229 -1.65 25.37 9.04
N ASP A 230 -1.37 25.98 10.18
CA ASP A 230 -0.02 26.47 10.50
C ASP A 230 0.99 25.34 10.65
N ASN A 231 0.57 24.21 11.22
CA ASN A 231 1.40 23.04 11.41
C ASN A 231 1.85 22.46 10.06
N TYR A 232 0.92 22.25 9.13
CA TYR A 232 1.26 21.78 7.77
C TYR A 232 2.06 22.82 6.98
N GLY A 233 1.78 24.12 7.18
CA GLY A 233 2.58 25.20 6.62
C GLY A 233 4.05 25.15 7.05
N LYS A 234 4.31 24.90 8.34
CA LYS A 234 5.67 24.68 8.87
C LYS A 234 6.31 23.39 8.34
N MET A 235 5.55 22.28 8.29
CA MET A 235 6.03 21.01 7.73
C MET A 235 6.56 21.14 6.29
N LEU A 236 6.00 22.03 5.48
CA LEU A 236 6.43 22.25 4.10
C LEU A 236 7.66 23.17 3.98
N LYS A 237 7.87 24.08 4.92
CA LYS A 237 8.83 25.20 4.78
C LYS A 237 10.01 25.09 5.72
N ASP A 238 9.83 24.53 6.89
CA ASP A 238 10.83 24.47 7.96
C ASP A 238 11.39 23.05 8.11
N LYS A 239 12.64 22.87 7.67
CA LYS A 239 13.34 21.58 7.73
C LYS A 239 13.52 21.11 9.19
N ALA A 240 13.88 22.02 10.11
CA ALA A 240 14.13 21.65 11.49
C ALA A 240 12.82 21.18 12.17
N PHE A 241 11.71 21.87 11.90
CA PHE A 241 10.40 21.46 12.37
C PHE A 241 9.99 20.09 11.81
N TYR A 242 10.18 19.86 10.51
CA TYR A 242 9.92 18.59 9.85
C TYR A 242 10.70 17.43 10.49
N GLU A 243 12.01 17.62 10.64
CA GLU A 243 12.88 16.58 11.20
C GLU A 243 12.55 16.31 12.67
N ALA A 244 12.30 17.34 13.47
CA ALA A 244 11.92 17.20 14.87
C ALA A 244 10.61 16.43 15.03
N PHE A 245 9.60 16.74 14.20
CA PHE A 245 8.31 16.02 14.20
C PHE A 245 8.50 14.52 13.95
N TRP A 246 9.18 14.17 12.86
CA TRP A 246 9.35 12.76 12.50
C TRP A 246 10.27 12.01 13.48
N GLN A 247 11.23 12.68 14.09
CA GLN A 247 12.02 12.09 15.17
C GLN A 247 11.15 11.79 16.41
N GLY A 248 10.20 12.65 16.73
CA GLY A 248 9.21 12.39 17.77
C GLY A 248 8.37 11.15 17.48
N ILE A 249 7.76 11.09 16.29
CA ILE A 249 6.96 9.93 15.84
C ILE A 249 7.79 8.64 15.90
N LYS A 250 9.03 8.67 15.40
CA LYS A 250 9.93 7.52 15.46
C LYS A 250 10.17 7.04 16.88
N LYS A 251 10.45 7.97 17.83
CA LYS A 251 10.65 7.62 19.24
C LYS A 251 9.40 6.97 19.84
N ASP A 252 8.22 7.48 19.52
CA ASP A 252 6.97 6.92 20.00
C ASP A 252 6.74 5.49 19.48
N ILE A 253 6.97 5.25 18.19
CA ILE A 253 6.87 3.91 17.59
C ILE A 253 7.85 2.94 18.25
N ILE A 254 9.09 3.34 18.44
CA ILE A 254 10.12 2.51 19.10
C ILE A 254 9.70 2.14 20.51
N ARG A 255 9.21 3.12 21.29
CA ARG A 255 8.74 2.90 22.65
C ARG A 255 7.61 1.87 22.70
N GLU A 256 6.60 2.01 21.83
CA GLU A 256 5.46 1.08 21.79
C GLU A 256 5.89 -0.32 21.28
N ALA A 257 6.79 -0.40 20.29
CA ALA A 257 7.33 -1.66 19.79
C ALA A 257 8.10 -2.44 20.88
N ILE A 258 8.93 -1.75 21.67
CA ILE A 258 9.66 -2.34 22.80
C ILE A 258 8.69 -2.89 23.85
N LYS A 259 7.67 -2.12 24.24
CA LYS A 259 6.63 -2.58 25.16
C LYS A 259 5.93 -3.85 24.68
N ALA A 260 5.61 -3.88 23.39
CA ALA A 260 4.91 -5.00 22.76
C ALA A 260 5.83 -6.18 22.43
N LYS A 261 7.16 -6.03 22.54
CA LYS A 261 8.17 -7.02 22.11
C LYS A 261 7.98 -7.44 20.64
N LYS A 262 7.74 -6.47 19.75
CA LYS A 262 7.50 -6.68 18.34
C LYS A 262 8.59 -6.04 17.49
N ASN A 263 8.89 -6.64 16.34
CA ASN A 263 9.73 -6.03 15.33
C ASN A 263 9.00 -4.87 14.64
N TYR A 264 9.76 -3.91 14.14
CA TYR A 264 9.21 -2.76 13.42
C TYR A 264 10.15 -2.31 12.30
N ASN A 265 9.57 -1.70 11.28
CA ASN A 265 10.29 -0.87 10.31
C ASN A 265 9.58 0.49 10.23
N VAL A 266 10.37 1.57 10.19
CA VAL A 266 9.85 2.93 10.03
C VAL A 266 10.52 3.58 8.84
N TYR A 267 9.74 4.01 7.88
CA TYR A 267 10.17 4.70 6.67
C TYR A 267 9.77 6.16 6.77
N ILE A 268 10.74 7.06 6.80
CA ILE A 268 10.51 8.51 6.86
C ILE A 268 11.20 9.15 5.66
N HIS A 269 10.41 9.86 4.86
CA HIS A 269 10.90 10.57 3.70
C HIS A 269 11.80 11.74 4.12
N ASN A 270 12.81 12.05 3.31
CA ASN A 270 13.64 13.21 3.52
C ASN A 270 12.85 14.50 3.28
N PHE A 271 13.22 15.57 3.98
CA PHE A 271 12.64 16.89 3.70
C PHE A 271 12.85 17.27 2.24
N ARG A 272 11.76 17.52 1.50
CA ARG A 272 11.75 17.76 0.05
C ARG A 272 12.43 16.66 -0.79
N GLY A 273 12.52 15.44 -0.24
CA GLY A 273 13.11 14.27 -0.89
C GLY A 273 12.09 13.15 -1.12
N TYR A 274 12.34 12.35 -2.15
CA TYR A 274 11.42 11.26 -2.52
C TYR A 274 11.75 9.93 -1.83
N PHE A 275 12.94 9.81 -1.24
CA PHE A 275 13.40 8.58 -0.61
C PHE A 275 13.30 8.66 0.91
N SER A 276 12.80 7.57 1.48
CA SER A 276 12.72 7.39 2.92
C SER A 276 14.01 6.81 3.48
N ASN A 277 14.37 7.24 4.68
CA ASN A 277 15.32 6.52 5.51
C ASN A 277 14.59 5.39 6.22
N LYS A 278 15.12 4.16 6.12
CA LYS A 278 14.59 2.99 6.84
C LYS A 278 15.23 2.91 8.22
N TYR A 279 14.39 2.74 9.22
CA TYR A 279 14.79 2.45 10.59
C TYR A 279 14.13 1.14 11.01
N ALA A 280 14.91 0.18 11.52
CA ALA A 280 14.44 -1.15 11.89
C ALA A 280 14.92 -1.53 13.29
N GLY A 281 14.17 -2.41 13.94
CA GLY A 281 14.53 -3.02 15.23
C GLY A 281 13.60 -4.19 15.56
#